data_058a7866ca4bd32a1fe8916e5b9182d1
#
_entry.id   058a7866ca4bd32a1fe8916e5b9182d1
#
_cell.length_a   1.000
_cell.length_b   1.000
_cell.length_c   1.000
_cell.angle_alpha   90.00
_cell.angle_beta   90.00
_cell.angle_gamma   90.00
#
_symmetry.space_group_name_H-M   'P 1'
#
loop_
_entity.id
_entity.type
_entity.pdbx_description
1 polymer ?
#
loop_
_entity_poly.entity_id
_entity_poly.type
_entity_poly.pdbx_seq_one_letter_code
_entity_poly.pdbx_strand_id
1 'polypeptide(L)'
;TDAYGGSVQNRARFLCMVLKRIRHEVGEDMLIEVRLSASELAPGGITLEDTVETVRLIAPYVDIVQCSAGRIRDVSTSGFTFPLQYMERGCNTYLARRVRAETGVLTETIGGIGTPDMAENLVQDGTADFVGMARAWIADPDWARKAQAGHAQDIRPCIRCLRCMHF
;
A
#
# COMPACT_ATOMS: atom_id res chain seq x y z
N THR A 1 -8.37 -20.54 -20.01
CA THR A 1 -8.67 -19.22 -19.41
C THR A 1 -10.10 -18.86 -19.71
N ASP A 2 -10.83 -18.46 -18.70
CA ASP A 2 -12.22 -18.02 -18.77
C ASP A 2 -12.30 -16.47 -18.86
N ALA A 3 -13.49 -15.91 -18.62
CA ALA A 3 -13.72 -14.46 -18.64
C ALA A 3 -13.01 -13.69 -17.49
N TYR A 4 -12.34 -14.37 -16.57
CA TYR A 4 -11.62 -13.81 -15.41
C TYR A 4 -10.11 -13.99 -15.52
N GLY A 5 -9.59 -14.51 -16.63
CA GLY A 5 -8.18 -14.76 -16.86
C GLY A 5 -7.65 -14.15 -18.16
N GLY A 6 -6.35 -14.11 -18.32
CA GLY A 6 -5.66 -13.56 -19.48
C GLY A 6 -5.41 -12.05 -19.36
N SER A 7 -6.14 -11.22 -20.07
CA SER A 7 -5.93 -9.75 -20.08
C SER A 7 -6.12 -9.10 -18.70
N VAL A 8 -5.54 -7.92 -18.49
CA VAL A 8 -5.72 -7.15 -17.25
C VAL A 8 -7.21 -6.89 -16.98
N GLN A 9 -7.99 -6.54 -18.00
CA GLN A 9 -9.43 -6.30 -17.88
C GLN A 9 -10.17 -7.53 -17.35
N ASN A 10 -9.82 -8.72 -17.84
CA ASN A 10 -10.43 -9.96 -17.36
C ASN A 10 -10.01 -10.29 -15.93
N ARG A 11 -8.72 -10.15 -15.61
CA ARG A 11 -8.19 -10.38 -14.25
C ARG A 11 -8.77 -9.39 -13.22
N ALA A 12 -9.01 -8.14 -13.61
CA ALA A 12 -9.62 -7.11 -12.78
C ALA A 12 -11.17 -7.25 -12.68
N ARG A 13 -11.82 -8.02 -13.56
CA ARG A 13 -13.28 -8.12 -13.65
C ARG A 13 -13.95 -8.40 -12.33
N PHE A 14 -13.48 -9.41 -11.58
CA PHE A 14 -14.08 -9.76 -10.30
C PHE A 14 -13.94 -8.62 -9.27
N LEU A 15 -12.76 -8.01 -9.20
CA LEU A 15 -12.53 -6.85 -8.33
C LEU A 15 -13.47 -5.68 -8.68
N CYS A 16 -13.60 -5.36 -9.96
CA CYS A 16 -14.54 -4.33 -10.43
C CYS A 16 -15.99 -4.64 -10.02
N MET A 17 -16.42 -5.89 -10.17
CA MET A 17 -17.78 -6.30 -9.76
C MET A 17 -18.01 -6.11 -8.27
N VAL A 18 -17.04 -6.51 -7.44
CA VAL A 18 -17.11 -6.38 -5.98
C VAL A 18 -17.15 -4.91 -5.57
N LEU A 19 -16.21 -4.10 -6.06
CA LEU A 19 -16.12 -2.68 -5.72
C LEU A 19 -17.35 -1.89 -6.18
N LYS A 20 -17.84 -2.17 -7.39
CA LYS A 20 -19.09 -1.60 -7.90
C LYS A 20 -20.27 -1.92 -6.99
N ARG A 21 -20.36 -3.17 -6.52
CA ARG A 21 -21.44 -3.57 -5.60
C ARG A 21 -21.30 -2.88 -4.25
N ILE A 22 -20.07 -2.82 -3.69
CA ILE A 22 -19.83 -2.12 -2.43
C ILE A 22 -20.24 -0.65 -2.56
N ARG A 23 -19.75 0.07 -3.57
CA ARG A 23 -20.09 1.48 -3.79
C ARG A 23 -21.60 1.69 -3.92
N HIS A 24 -22.30 0.80 -4.61
CA HIS A 24 -23.75 0.86 -4.72
C HIS A 24 -24.46 0.73 -3.36
N GLU A 25 -23.97 -0.15 -2.48
CA GLU A 25 -24.59 -0.39 -1.18
C GLU A 25 -24.29 0.70 -0.15
N VAL A 26 -23.06 1.24 -0.16
CA VAL A 26 -22.62 2.21 0.86
C VAL A 26 -22.81 3.68 0.45
N GLY A 27 -23.08 3.94 -0.84
CA GLY A 27 -23.23 5.30 -1.36
C GLY A 27 -21.89 6.06 -1.51
N GLU A 28 -21.98 7.35 -1.81
CA GLU A 28 -20.81 8.20 -2.07
C GLU A 28 -20.15 8.76 -0.79
N ASP A 29 -20.87 8.76 0.34
CA ASP A 29 -20.38 9.32 1.61
C ASP A 29 -19.41 8.38 2.37
N MET A 30 -19.36 7.10 1.99
CA MET A 30 -18.47 6.12 2.61
C MET A 30 -17.15 6.03 1.83
N LEU A 31 -16.04 6.24 2.54
CA LEU A 31 -14.71 6.05 1.98
C LEU A 31 -14.44 4.56 1.72
N ILE A 32 -14.02 4.24 0.49
CA ILE A 32 -13.62 2.90 0.08
C ILE A 32 -12.13 2.89 -0.24
N GLU A 33 -11.37 2.21 0.60
CA GLU A 33 -9.96 1.92 0.35
C GLU A 33 -9.79 0.49 -0.15
N VAL A 34 -8.96 0.31 -1.18
CA VAL A 34 -8.57 -1.01 -1.67
C VAL A 34 -7.06 -1.19 -1.57
N ARG A 35 -6.64 -2.33 -1.00
CA ARG A 35 -5.23 -2.71 -0.99
C ARG A 35 -4.92 -3.64 -2.16
N LEU A 36 -3.92 -3.25 -2.96
CA LEU A 36 -3.42 -4.03 -4.09
C LEU A 36 -1.94 -4.35 -3.90
N SER A 37 -1.51 -5.51 -4.41
CA SER A 37 -0.10 -5.76 -4.67
C SER A 37 0.27 -4.97 -5.93
N ALA A 38 0.85 -3.79 -5.75
CA ALA A 38 1.20 -2.91 -6.88
C ALA A 38 2.30 -3.51 -7.77
N SER A 39 3.11 -4.41 -7.22
CA SER A 39 3.97 -5.31 -7.98
C SER A 39 4.27 -6.55 -7.14
N GLU A 40 4.20 -7.72 -7.74
CA GLU A 40 4.60 -8.96 -7.07
C GLU A 40 6.11 -9.16 -7.07
N LEU A 41 6.86 -8.41 -7.88
CA LEU A 41 8.32 -8.45 -8.00
C LEU A 41 8.86 -9.85 -8.34
N ALA A 42 8.07 -10.65 -9.04
CA ALA A 42 8.39 -12.04 -9.39
C ALA A 42 8.05 -12.32 -10.86
N PRO A 43 8.80 -13.19 -11.54
CA PRO A 43 8.49 -13.59 -12.91
C PRO A 43 7.07 -14.13 -13.03
N GLY A 44 6.33 -13.65 -14.04
CA GLY A 44 4.94 -14.02 -14.27
C GLY A 44 3.93 -13.52 -13.24
N GLY A 45 4.37 -12.70 -12.29
CA GLY A 45 3.52 -12.02 -11.32
C GLY A 45 2.90 -10.73 -11.87
N ILE A 46 2.06 -10.07 -11.05
CA ILE A 46 1.48 -8.77 -11.36
C ILE A 46 2.59 -7.73 -11.45
N THR A 47 2.62 -6.98 -12.55
CA THR A 47 3.55 -5.87 -12.77
C THR A 47 2.93 -4.55 -12.32
N LEU A 48 3.76 -3.52 -12.20
CA LEU A 48 3.28 -2.18 -11.88
C LEU A 48 2.38 -1.61 -13.01
N GLU A 49 2.68 -1.94 -14.25
CA GLU A 49 1.87 -1.59 -15.42
C GLU A 49 0.48 -2.22 -15.34
N ASP A 50 0.40 -3.53 -15.03
CA ASP A 50 -0.86 -4.23 -14.78
C ASP A 50 -1.69 -3.54 -13.68
N THR A 51 -1.01 -3.09 -12.62
CA THR A 51 -1.67 -2.42 -11.50
C THR A 51 -2.19 -1.04 -11.89
N VAL A 52 -1.42 -0.24 -12.61
CA VAL A 52 -1.88 1.06 -13.11
C VAL A 52 -3.12 0.90 -13.97
N GLU A 53 -3.14 -0.08 -14.88
CA GLU A 53 -4.32 -0.38 -15.71
C GLU A 53 -5.50 -0.84 -14.84
N THR A 54 -5.27 -1.72 -13.86
CA THR A 54 -6.30 -2.16 -12.91
C THR A 54 -6.88 -0.97 -12.13
N VAL A 55 -6.04 -0.06 -11.64
CA VAL A 55 -6.49 1.12 -10.89
C VAL A 55 -7.35 2.03 -11.76
N ARG A 56 -7.00 2.24 -13.04
CA ARG A 56 -7.86 2.99 -13.98
C ARG A 56 -9.25 2.36 -14.12
N LEU A 57 -9.34 1.02 -14.11
CA LEU A 57 -10.63 0.31 -14.21
C LEU A 57 -11.48 0.43 -12.93
N ILE A 58 -10.86 0.48 -11.76
CA ILE A 58 -11.57 0.55 -10.47
C ILE A 58 -11.77 1.98 -9.96
N ALA A 59 -11.08 2.97 -10.53
CA ALA A 59 -11.12 4.37 -10.10
C ALA A 59 -12.53 4.93 -9.85
N PRO A 60 -13.58 4.57 -10.64
CA PRO A 60 -14.94 5.05 -10.37
C PRO A 60 -15.58 4.50 -9.09
N TYR A 61 -14.98 3.53 -8.43
CA TYR A 61 -15.58 2.80 -7.31
C TYR A 61 -14.80 2.89 -6.01
N VAL A 62 -13.61 3.49 -6.04
CA VAL A 62 -12.71 3.59 -4.88
C VAL A 62 -12.26 5.02 -4.67
N ASP A 63 -11.91 5.35 -3.43
CA ASP A 63 -11.37 6.66 -3.07
C ASP A 63 -9.86 6.61 -2.89
N ILE A 64 -9.35 5.51 -2.31
CA ILE A 64 -7.93 5.34 -2.00
C ILE A 64 -7.44 3.97 -2.46
N VAL A 65 -6.22 3.94 -3.00
CA VAL A 65 -5.51 2.70 -3.33
C VAL A 65 -4.26 2.57 -2.46
N GLN A 66 -4.23 1.57 -1.58
CA GLN A 66 -3.05 1.23 -0.80
C GLN A 66 -2.13 0.31 -1.63
N CYS A 67 -0.91 0.79 -1.90
CA CYS A 67 0.07 0.10 -2.71
C CYS A 67 1.01 -0.76 -1.86
N SER A 68 0.89 -2.08 -1.97
CA SER A 68 1.81 -3.04 -1.37
C SER A 68 2.71 -3.71 -2.41
N ALA A 69 3.63 -4.59 -1.99
CA ALA A 69 4.53 -5.29 -2.91
C ALA A 69 4.83 -6.71 -2.45
N GLY A 70 5.29 -7.54 -3.39
CA GLY A 70 5.77 -8.89 -3.14
C GLY A 70 4.66 -9.91 -2.92
N ARG A 71 5.07 -11.15 -2.70
CA ARG A 71 4.21 -12.31 -2.40
C ARG A 71 4.63 -12.94 -1.09
N ILE A 72 3.70 -13.11 -0.17
CA ILE A 72 3.93 -13.67 1.18
C ILE A 72 4.59 -15.06 1.15
N ARG A 73 4.19 -15.91 0.20
CA ARG A 73 4.66 -17.30 0.10
C ARG A 73 5.91 -17.47 -0.76
N ASP A 74 6.39 -16.39 -1.36
CA ASP A 74 7.59 -16.39 -2.19
C ASP A 74 8.76 -15.81 -1.40
N VAL A 75 9.71 -16.65 -1.03
CA VAL A 75 10.86 -16.27 -0.19
C VAL A 75 11.67 -15.12 -0.82
N SER A 76 11.74 -15.06 -2.15
CA SER A 76 12.49 -14.02 -2.86
C SER A 76 11.83 -12.63 -2.78
N THR A 77 10.52 -12.56 -2.61
CA THR A 77 9.75 -11.31 -2.64
C THR A 77 8.98 -11.01 -1.35
N SER A 78 8.87 -11.97 -0.43
CA SER A 78 8.18 -11.78 0.86
C SER A 78 8.76 -10.65 1.71
N GLY A 79 10.05 -10.36 1.59
CA GLY A 79 10.71 -9.23 2.22
C GLY A 79 10.13 -7.87 1.81
N PHE A 80 9.59 -7.73 0.61
CA PHE A 80 8.92 -6.49 0.17
C PHE A 80 7.51 -6.36 0.77
N THR A 81 6.84 -7.48 1.08
CA THR A 81 5.58 -7.45 1.82
C THR A 81 5.79 -7.01 3.27
N PHE A 82 6.88 -7.46 3.89
CA PHE A 82 7.26 -7.15 5.28
C PHE A 82 8.71 -6.70 5.37
N PRO A 83 9.05 -5.45 4.96
CA PRO A 83 10.45 -5.02 4.87
C PRO A 83 11.23 -5.25 6.16
N LEU A 84 12.34 -5.99 6.01
CA LEU A 84 13.25 -6.40 7.06
C LEU A 84 14.23 -5.28 7.42
N GLN A 85 14.94 -5.43 8.55
CA GLN A 85 15.82 -4.35 9.04
C GLN A 85 16.98 -4.01 8.10
N TYR A 86 17.47 -4.99 7.32
CA TYR A 86 18.54 -4.79 6.34
C TYR A 86 18.07 -4.21 5.00
N MET A 87 16.75 -4.14 4.78
CA MET A 87 16.18 -3.50 3.59
C MET A 87 16.08 -2.00 3.79
N GLU A 88 16.13 -1.26 2.71
CA GLU A 88 15.90 0.19 2.72
C GLU A 88 14.51 0.52 3.30
N ARG A 89 14.42 1.61 4.06
CA ARG A 89 13.12 2.12 4.51
C ARG A 89 12.38 2.73 3.34
N GLY A 90 11.09 2.47 3.25
CA GLY A 90 10.28 2.98 2.13
C GLY A 90 10.56 2.30 0.79
N CYS A 91 11.12 1.10 0.78
CA CYS A 91 11.50 0.37 -0.42
C CYS A 91 10.35 0.19 -1.45
N ASN A 92 9.10 0.37 -1.05
CA ASN A 92 7.93 0.23 -1.91
C ASN A 92 7.29 1.58 -2.31
N THR A 93 7.80 2.71 -1.83
CA THR A 93 7.14 4.02 -2.00
C THR A 93 7.05 4.45 -3.47
N TYR A 94 7.99 4.04 -4.30
CA TYR A 94 7.97 4.31 -5.75
C TYR A 94 6.74 3.73 -6.45
N LEU A 95 6.14 2.66 -5.93
CA LEU A 95 4.94 2.03 -6.47
C LEU A 95 3.73 2.97 -6.32
N ALA A 96 3.52 3.51 -5.12
CA ALA A 96 2.45 4.46 -4.87
C ALA A 96 2.64 5.74 -5.69
N ARG A 97 3.87 6.27 -5.76
CA ARG A 97 4.21 7.44 -6.58
C ARG A 97 3.79 7.25 -8.04
N ARG A 98 4.11 6.09 -8.62
CA ARG A 98 3.77 5.80 -10.01
C ARG A 98 2.27 5.63 -10.22
N VAL A 99 1.59 4.88 -9.36
CA VAL A 99 0.13 4.71 -9.44
C VAL A 99 -0.56 6.07 -9.34
N ARG A 100 -0.20 6.90 -8.37
CA ARG A 100 -0.74 8.25 -8.19
C ARG A 100 -0.54 9.12 -9.44
N ALA A 101 0.69 9.17 -9.94
CA ALA A 101 1.04 10.02 -11.08
C ALA A 101 0.30 9.64 -12.37
N GLU A 102 0.06 8.34 -12.58
CA GLU A 102 -0.56 7.86 -13.81
C GLU A 102 -2.08 7.71 -13.77
N THR A 103 -2.68 7.69 -12.58
CA THR A 103 -4.12 7.44 -12.44
C THR A 103 -4.87 8.63 -11.82
N GLY A 104 -4.19 9.49 -11.06
CA GLY A 104 -4.82 10.58 -10.30
C GLY A 104 -5.65 10.12 -9.10
N VAL A 105 -5.74 8.81 -8.82
CA VAL A 105 -6.43 8.27 -7.64
C VAL A 105 -5.56 8.53 -6.40
N LEU A 106 -6.20 8.86 -5.27
CA LEU A 106 -5.48 9.02 -4.01
C LEU A 106 -4.79 7.70 -3.63
N THR A 107 -3.54 7.80 -3.18
CA THR A 107 -2.75 6.61 -2.86
C THR A 107 -2.26 6.61 -1.43
N GLU A 108 -2.21 5.42 -0.85
CA GLU A 108 -1.50 5.15 0.39
C GLU A 108 -0.25 4.33 0.12
N THR A 109 0.89 4.79 0.64
CA THR A 109 2.16 4.05 0.58
C THR A 109 2.45 3.35 1.87
N ILE A 110 3.05 2.17 1.78
CA ILE A 110 3.49 1.35 2.92
C ILE A 110 4.89 0.80 2.65
N GLY A 111 5.56 0.30 3.68
CA GLY A 111 6.80 -0.45 3.49
C GLY A 111 7.99 0.04 4.32
N GLY A 112 7.98 -0.24 5.62
CA GLY A 112 9.12 0.08 6.51
C GLY A 112 9.25 1.56 6.89
N ILE A 113 8.19 2.34 6.71
CA ILE A 113 8.09 3.73 7.18
C ILE A 113 7.95 3.70 8.70
N GLY A 114 8.64 4.59 9.41
CA GLY A 114 8.65 4.50 10.88
C GLY A 114 8.96 5.81 11.60
N THR A 115 9.33 6.88 10.92
CA THR A 115 9.59 8.19 11.53
C THR A 115 8.63 9.25 11.01
N PRO A 116 8.27 10.28 11.84
CA PRO A 116 7.43 11.38 11.40
C PRO A 116 7.99 12.12 10.17
N ASP A 117 9.27 12.44 10.18
CA ASP A 117 9.92 13.16 9.08
C ASP A 117 9.82 12.39 7.76
N MET A 118 10.00 11.06 7.81
CA MET A 118 9.86 10.24 6.60
C MET A 118 8.42 10.24 6.09
N ALA A 119 7.45 10.11 6.99
CA ALA A 119 6.03 10.12 6.62
C ALA A 119 5.64 11.48 6.01
N GLU A 120 6.04 12.58 6.65
CA GLU A 120 5.79 13.93 6.19
C GLU A 120 6.41 14.18 4.79
N ASN A 121 7.68 13.84 4.61
CA ASN A 121 8.37 14.02 3.33
C ASN A 121 7.67 13.27 2.18
N LEU A 122 7.18 12.05 2.42
CA LEU A 122 6.48 11.25 1.39
C LEU A 122 5.16 11.88 0.94
N VAL A 123 4.48 12.60 1.83
CA VAL A 123 3.27 13.33 1.48
C VAL A 123 3.62 14.65 0.80
N GLN A 124 4.58 15.41 1.34
CA GLN A 124 4.99 16.71 0.80
C GLN A 124 5.58 16.64 -0.60
N ASP A 125 6.38 15.60 -0.89
CA ASP A 125 7.00 15.42 -2.21
C ASP A 125 6.05 14.77 -3.25
N GLY A 126 4.80 14.50 -2.85
CA GLY A 126 3.77 13.92 -3.71
C GLY A 126 3.98 12.44 -4.04
N THR A 127 4.77 11.73 -3.24
CA THR A 127 4.93 10.28 -3.39
C THR A 127 3.62 9.53 -3.15
N ALA A 128 2.86 9.95 -2.15
CA ALA A 128 1.53 9.42 -1.85
C ALA A 128 0.72 10.48 -1.11
N ASP A 129 -0.59 10.27 -1.01
CA ASP A 129 -1.49 11.14 -0.25
C ASP A 129 -1.62 10.70 1.21
N PHE A 130 -1.37 9.41 1.46
CA PHE A 130 -1.41 8.80 2.80
C PHE A 130 -0.21 7.88 3.02
N VAL A 131 0.11 7.67 4.29
CA VAL A 131 1.19 6.78 4.73
C VAL A 131 0.68 5.75 5.72
N GLY A 132 0.78 4.47 5.35
CA GLY A 132 0.37 3.34 6.18
C GLY A 132 1.51 2.75 6.99
N MET A 133 1.31 2.61 8.29
CA MET A 133 2.28 2.06 9.23
C MET A 133 1.60 1.10 10.22
N ALA A 134 1.93 -0.19 10.20
CA ALA A 134 1.44 -1.13 11.20
C ALA A 134 2.45 -1.34 12.34
N ARG A 135 3.66 -1.77 11.99
CA ARG A 135 4.68 -2.17 12.97
C ARG A 135 5.24 -1.01 13.81
N ALA A 136 5.21 0.22 13.28
CA ALA A 136 5.57 1.41 14.05
C ALA A 136 4.58 1.64 15.20
N TRP A 137 3.28 1.47 14.95
CA TRP A 137 2.22 1.54 15.96
C TRP A 137 2.26 0.41 16.99
N ILE A 138 2.65 -0.82 16.57
CA ILE A 138 2.87 -1.93 17.51
C ILE A 138 4.04 -1.63 18.44
N ALA A 139 5.10 -1.01 17.91
CA ALA A 139 6.28 -0.64 18.71
C ALA A 139 5.98 0.51 19.67
N ASP A 140 5.19 1.48 19.23
CA ASP A 140 4.80 2.65 20.04
C ASP A 140 3.34 3.02 19.75
N PRO A 141 2.37 2.63 20.61
CA PRO A 141 0.96 2.98 20.44
C PRO A 141 0.68 4.49 20.47
N ASP A 142 1.57 5.28 21.09
CA ASP A 142 1.47 6.73 21.19
C ASP A 142 2.18 7.47 20.03
N TRP A 143 2.62 6.75 19.00
CA TRP A 143 3.41 7.27 17.90
C TRP A 143 2.84 8.58 17.34
N ALA A 144 1.55 8.60 16.94
CA ALA A 144 0.94 9.79 16.35
C ALA A 144 0.85 10.96 17.35
N ARG A 145 0.51 10.67 18.61
CA ARG A 145 0.42 11.71 19.66
C ARG A 145 1.78 12.38 19.88
N LYS A 146 2.85 11.58 19.94
CA LYS A 146 4.21 12.09 20.06
C LYS A 146 4.65 12.87 18.84
N ALA A 147 4.36 12.36 17.63
CA ALA A 147 4.64 13.06 16.38
C ALA A 147 3.93 14.42 16.32
N GLN A 148 2.64 14.46 16.63
CA GLN A 148 1.84 15.68 16.65
C GLN A 148 2.33 16.71 17.68
N ALA A 149 2.87 16.25 18.80
CA ALA A 149 3.42 17.10 19.85
C ALA A 149 4.86 17.58 19.58
N GLY A 150 5.47 17.17 18.46
CA GLY A 150 6.87 17.48 18.14
C GLY A 150 7.90 16.66 18.95
N HIS A 151 7.47 15.58 19.59
CA HIS A 151 8.30 14.72 20.45
C HIS A 151 8.77 13.46 19.69
N ALA A 152 9.25 13.64 18.46
CA ALA A 152 9.68 12.53 17.59
C ALA A 152 10.80 11.67 18.23
N GLN A 153 11.68 12.27 19.02
CA GLN A 153 12.78 11.61 19.74
C GLN A 153 12.28 10.63 20.83
N ASP A 154 11.04 10.79 21.31
CA ASP A 154 10.45 9.95 22.35
C ASP A 154 9.69 8.74 21.74
N ILE A 155 9.62 8.65 20.41
CA ILE A 155 8.99 7.54 19.70
C ILE A 155 9.88 6.31 19.76
N ARG A 156 9.34 5.19 20.28
CA ARG A 156 10.04 3.90 20.24
C ARG A 156 10.08 3.37 18.81
N PRO A 157 11.26 3.24 18.19
CA PRO A 157 11.34 2.80 16.79
C PRO A 157 11.07 1.31 16.64
N CYS A 158 10.33 0.93 15.59
CA CYS A 158 10.27 -0.46 15.13
C CYS A 158 11.60 -0.86 14.48
N ILE A 159 12.24 -1.90 15.01
CA ILE A 159 13.51 -2.44 14.49
C ILE A 159 13.32 -3.42 13.32
N ARG A 160 12.12 -3.66 12.88
CA ARG A 160 11.73 -4.53 11.74
C ARG A 160 12.24 -5.98 11.85
N CYS A 161 12.31 -6.51 13.07
CA CYS A 161 12.77 -7.87 13.39
C CYS A 161 11.73 -8.96 13.10
N LEU A 162 10.50 -8.60 12.68
CA LEU A 162 9.35 -9.49 12.42
C LEU A 162 8.87 -10.31 13.63
N ARG A 163 9.33 -10.01 14.86
CA ARG A 163 8.86 -10.76 16.05
C ARG A 163 7.33 -10.73 16.19
N CYS A 164 6.68 -9.62 15.84
CA CYS A 164 5.22 -9.46 15.85
C CYS A 164 4.47 -10.33 14.80
N MET A 165 5.17 -11.02 13.92
CA MET A 165 4.58 -11.94 12.93
C MET A 165 4.66 -13.42 13.36
N HIS A 166 5.32 -13.70 14.48
CA HIS A 166 5.55 -15.05 15.01
C HIS A 166 4.80 -15.22 16.34
N PHE A 167 3.49 -15.48 16.27
CA PHE A 167 2.66 -15.88 17.40
C PHE A 167 1.89 -17.16 17.04
#